data_3ac43088613944d4271c7beca1d639c4
#
_entry.id   3ac43088613944d4271c7beca1d639c4
#
_cell.length_a   1.000
_cell.length_b   1.000
_cell.length_c   1.000
_cell.angle_alpha   90.00
_cell.angle_beta   90.00
_cell.angle_gamma   90.00
#
_symmetry.space_group_name_H-M   'P 1'
#
loop_
_entity.id
_entity.type
_entity.pdbx_description
1 polymer ?
#
loop_
_entity_poly.entity_id
_entity_poly.type
_entity_poly.pdbx_seq_one_letter_code
_entity_poly.pdbx_strand_id
1 'polypeptide(L)'
;MFKEVIALEESMSDDIRNVIIIGSGPAGYTAGLYTSRAMLEPLMFAGYMSGGQLMLTSDIENFPGYPEGIGGPEMMMQLREQAERFGLEVQDRNVERVDLSERPFKVYTEGEEFLTHSIIVSTGAESIWLGAEGEEEQKGRGISTCATCDGAFFKNEEILVVGGGDSAMEEATFLTRFASKVTLVHRRDVFRASQVMYDRAANHDKIEIRTFRQVTKWLSDESGLTGA
;
A
#
# COMPACT_ATOMS: atom_id res chain seq x y z
N MET A 1 39.35 -32.74 14.86
CA MET A 1 38.09 -33.21 14.22
C MET A 1 36.85 -32.84 15.05
N PHE A 2 36.75 -33.14 16.34
CA PHE A 2 35.58 -32.77 17.15
C PHE A 2 35.45 -31.25 17.43
N LYS A 3 36.52 -30.48 17.52
CA LYS A 3 36.46 -29.02 17.71
C LYS A 3 36.01 -28.25 16.46
N GLU A 4 36.29 -28.76 15.25
CA GLU A 4 35.84 -28.12 14.00
C GLU A 4 34.36 -28.34 13.72
N VAL A 5 33.80 -29.50 14.12
CA VAL A 5 32.38 -29.79 13.97
C VAL A 5 31.54 -28.90 14.90
N ILE A 6 31.99 -28.66 16.15
CA ILE A 6 31.31 -27.78 17.11
C ILE A 6 31.37 -26.33 16.60
N ALA A 7 32.51 -25.88 16.04
CA ALA A 7 32.63 -24.52 15.49
C ALA A 7 31.72 -24.29 14.25
N LEU A 8 31.46 -25.32 13.45
CA LEU A 8 30.54 -25.25 12.30
C LEU A 8 29.06 -25.22 12.77
N GLU A 9 28.69 -25.94 13.82
CA GLU A 9 27.34 -25.89 14.39
C GLU A 9 27.08 -24.57 15.14
N GLU A 10 28.08 -24.03 15.85
CA GLU A 10 27.98 -22.70 16.50
C GLU A 10 27.87 -21.57 15.46
N SER A 11 28.55 -21.63 14.31
CA SER A 11 28.46 -20.61 13.26
C SER A 11 27.14 -20.64 12.50
N MET A 12 26.44 -21.76 12.45
CA MET A 12 25.12 -21.87 11.82
C MET A 12 23.98 -21.42 12.72
N SER A 13 24.15 -21.43 14.07
CA SER A 13 23.14 -20.98 15.02
C SER A 13 23.11 -19.46 15.22
N ASP A 14 24.24 -18.78 14.98
CA ASP A 14 24.37 -17.32 15.15
C ASP A 14 23.79 -16.50 13.95
N ASP A 15 23.36 -17.16 12.89
CA ASP A 15 22.90 -16.50 11.66
C ASP A 15 21.37 -16.58 11.44
N ILE A 16 20.62 -17.13 12.41
CA ILE A 16 19.16 -17.21 12.33
C ILE A 16 18.53 -15.96 12.95
N ARG A 17 17.91 -15.14 12.13
CA ARG A 17 17.20 -13.93 12.60
C ARG A 17 15.91 -14.30 13.36
N ASN A 18 15.60 -13.55 14.41
CA ASN A 18 14.32 -13.72 15.11
C ASN A 18 13.16 -13.34 14.22
N VAL A 19 13.30 -12.20 13.51
CA VAL A 19 12.26 -11.64 12.63
C VAL A 19 12.89 -11.04 11.38
N ILE A 20 12.36 -11.41 10.22
CA ILE A 20 12.60 -10.68 8.97
C ILE A 20 11.30 -9.98 8.57
N ILE A 21 11.40 -8.69 8.22
CA ILE A 21 10.29 -7.85 7.75
C ILE A 21 10.50 -7.61 6.26
N ILE A 22 9.47 -7.86 5.47
CA ILE A 22 9.51 -7.67 4.01
C ILE A 22 8.59 -6.50 3.65
N GLY A 23 9.19 -5.40 3.20
CA GLY A 23 8.49 -4.17 2.82
C GLY A 23 8.61 -3.05 3.85
N SER A 24 8.78 -1.82 3.37
CA SER A 24 9.16 -0.61 4.11
C SER A 24 8.11 0.50 4.08
N GLY A 25 6.86 0.17 3.80
CA GLY A 25 5.75 1.10 4.01
C GLY A 25 5.51 1.39 5.51
N PRO A 26 4.51 2.21 5.85
CA PRO A 26 4.19 2.54 7.25
C PRO A 26 3.99 1.31 8.13
N ALA A 27 3.39 0.26 7.59
CA ALA A 27 3.19 -1.01 8.28
C ALA A 27 4.51 -1.69 8.63
N GLY A 28 5.46 -1.70 7.67
CA GLY A 28 6.79 -2.29 7.86
C GLY A 28 7.59 -1.56 8.91
N TYR A 29 7.72 -0.23 8.83
CA TYR A 29 8.46 0.54 9.84
C TYR A 29 7.78 0.49 11.21
N THR A 30 6.44 0.46 11.27
CA THR A 30 5.73 0.24 12.55
C THR A 30 6.08 -1.12 13.14
N ALA A 31 6.06 -2.18 12.33
CA ALA A 31 6.47 -3.51 12.79
C ALA A 31 7.93 -3.52 13.23
N GLY A 32 8.83 -2.90 12.45
CA GLY A 32 10.25 -2.74 12.77
C GLY A 32 10.48 -2.04 14.10
N LEU A 33 9.77 -0.93 14.33
CA LEU A 33 9.84 -0.19 15.59
C LEU A 33 9.48 -1.08 16.79
N TYR A 34 8.35 -1.79 16.72
CA TYR A 34 7.88 -2.58 17.86
C TYR A 34 8.70 -3.87 18.07
N THR A 35 9.15 -4.53 17.01
CA THR A 35 10.01 -5.72 17.12
C THR A 35 11.40 -5.34 17.66
N SER A 36 11.96 -4.19 17.27
CA SER A 36 13.20 -3.66 17.84
C SER A 36 13.04 -3.35 19.33
N ARG A 37 11.94 -2.68 19.72
CA ARG A 37 11.64 -2.40 21.14
C ARG A 37 11.42 -3.66 21.96
N ALA A 38 10.98 -4.75 21.34
CA ALA A 38 10.89 -6.08 21.97
C ALA A 38 12.23 -6.83 21.99
N MET A 39 13.33 -6.21 21.57
CA MET A 39 14.68 -6.80 21.50
C MET A 39 14.75 -8.07 20.63
N LEU A 40 13.99 -8.10 19.54
CA LEU A 40 13.99 -9.21 18.59
C LEU A 40 15.02 -9.07 17.47
N GLU A 41 15.80 -7.98 17.46
CA GLU A 41 16.85 -7.71 16.47
C GLU A 41 16.38 -7.91 15.01
N PRO A 42 15.31 -7.21 14.60
CA PRO A 42 14.70 -7.42 13.30
C PRO A 42 15.60 -6.96 12.17
N LEU A 43 15.57 -7.71 11.06
CA LEU A 43 16.11 -7.31 9.77
C LEU A 43 14.94 -6.97 8.83
N MET A 44 14.99 -5.80 8.20
CA MET A 44 14.02 -5.40 7.18
C MET A 44 14.64 -5.41 5.78
N PHE A 45 13.98 -6.05 4.84
CA PHE A 45 14.22 -5.85 3.42
C PHE A 45 13.24 -4.80 2.90
N ALA A 46 13.74 -3.59 2.70
CA ALA A 46 12.93 -2.42 2.35
C ALA A 46 12.50 -2.37 0.89
N GLY A 47 13.19 -3.09 0.03
CA GLY A 47 13.07 -2.95 -1.42
C GLY A 47 13.88 -1.76 -1.96
N TYR A 48 14.14 -1.73 -3.27
CA TYR A 48 14.86 -0.61 -3.91
C TYR A 48 14.09 0.70 -3.87
N MET A 49 12.75 0.63 -3.82
CA MET A 49 11.87 1.79 -3.65
C MET A 49 11.36 1.84 -2.21
N SER A 50 12.29 2.09 -1.28
CA SER A 50 12.00 2.17 0.15
C SER A 50 10.98 3.25 0.47
N GLY A 51 10.07 2.99 1.42
CA GLY A 51 9.02 3.91 1.88
C GLY A 51 7.63 3.67 1.28
N GLY A 52 7.54 2.86 0.22
CA GLY A 52 6.27 2.46 -0.39
C GLY A 52 5.51 3.62 -1.05
N GLN A 53 4.19 3.48 -1.17
CA GLN A 53 3.36 4.43 -1.94
C GLN A 53 3.33 5.86 -1.36
N LEU A 54 3.55 6.04 -0.07
CA LEU A 54 3.56 7.36 0.53
C LEU A 54 4.73 8.23 0.05
N MET A 55 5.79 7.63 -0.50
CA MET A 55 6.87 8.38 -1.17
C MET A 55 6.39 9.17 -2.40
N LEU A 56 5.23 8.82 -2.95
CA LEU A 56 4.61 9.47 -4.10
C LEU A 56 3.48 10.44 -3.71
N THR A 57 3.18 10.54 -2.40
CA THR A 57 2.08 11.37 -1.88
C THR A 57 2.63 12.71 -1.40
N SER A 58 2.06 13.82 -1.87
CA SER A 58 2.49 15.17 -1.47
C SER A 58 2.11 15.47 -0.02
N ASP A 59 0.84 15.27 0.34
CA ASP A 59 0.29 15.63 1.63
C ASP A 59 -0.47 14.48 2.27
N ILE A 60 -0.16 14.20 3.53
CA ILE A 60 -0.80 13.18 4.35
C ILE A 60 -1.48 13.87 5.53
N GLU A 61 -2.82 13.88 5.54
CA GLU A 61 -3.62 14.52 6.58
C GLU A 61 -4.31 13.49 7.51
N ASN A 62 -4.27 12.20 7.14
CA ASN A 62 -5.01 11.12 7.81
C ASN A 62 -4.14 10.19 8.65
N PHE A 63 -2.86 10.54 8.90
CA PHE A 63 -2.00 9.78 9.81
C PHE A 63 -1.96 10.47 11.19
N PRO A 64 -2.36 9.77 12.27
CA PRO A 64 -2.38 10.37 13.61
C PRO A 64 -1.00 10.83 14.07
N GLY A 65 -0.93 12.03 14.66
CA GLY A 65 0.31 12.63 15.16
C GLY A 65 0.77 13.86 14.37
N TYR A 66 0.18 14.11 13.22
CA TYR A 66 0.49 15.27 12.35
C TYR A 66 -0.78 16.13 12.14
N PRO A 67 -1.13 17.02 13.09
CA PRO A 67 -2.37 17.78 13.04
C PRO A 67 -2.44 18.79 11.88
N GLU A 68 -1.29 19.22 11.37
CA GLU A 68 -1.17 20.14 10.23
C GLU A 68 -0.90 19.40 8.90
N GLY A 69 -0.95 18.05 8.92
CA GLY A 69 -0.48 17.23 7.82
C GLY A 69 1.04 17.11 7.76
N ILE A 70 1.52 16.28 6.85
CA ILE A 70 2.96 16.06 6.59
C ILE A 70 3.17 15.56 5.17
N GLY A 71 4.28 15.94 4.53
CA GLY A 71 4.70 15.37 3.25
C GLY A 71 5.01 13.88 3.36
N GLY A 72 4.56 13.09 2.38
CA GLY A 72 4.76 11.63 2.38
C GLY A 72 6.22 11.20 2.53
N PRO A 73 7.15 11.71 1.71
CA PRO A 73 8.58 11.39 1.84
C PRO A 73 9.14 11.76 3.21
N GLU A 74 8.76 12.91 3.76
CA GLU A 74 9.22 13.36 5.08
C GLU A 74 8.73 12.42 6.17
N MET A 75 7.45 12.05 6.17
CA MET A 75 6.90 11.09 7.14
C MET A 75 7.61 9.75 7.05
N MET A 76 7.86 9.23 5.85
CA MET A 76 8.52 7.94 5.69
C MET A 76 9.97 7.95 6.16
N MET A 77 10.71 9.06 5.97
CA MET A 77 12.04 9.24 6.55
C MET A 77 11.99 9.24 8.08
N GLN A 78 11.04 9.97 8.69
CA GLN A 78 10.88 10.00 10.15
C GLN A 78 10.54 8.61 10.72
N LEU A 79 9.69 7.82 10.04
CA LEU A 79 9.37 6.46 10.47
C LEU A 79 10.59 5.53 10.39
N ARG A 80 11.40 5.63 9.33
CA ARG A 80 12.66 4.90 9.19
C ARG A 80 13.63 5.26 10.31
N GLU A 81 13.93 6.53 10.49
CA GLU A 81 14.84 7.02 11.53
C GLU A 81 14.39 6.59 12.92
N GLN A 82 13.08 6.64 13.20
CA GLN A 82 12.53 6.19 14.46
C GLN A 82 12.78 4.70 14.69
N ALA A 83 12.53 3.85 13.70
CA ALA A 83 12.71 2.41 13.82
C ALA A 83 14.20 2.02 13.96
N GLU A 84 15.08 2.63 13.12
CA GLU A 84 16.54 2.41 13.17
C GLU A 84 17.14 2.86 14.51
N ARG A 85 16.65 3.95 15.11
CA ARG A 85 17.07 4.40 16.45
C ARG A 85 16.84 3.33 17.53
N PHE A 86 15.85 2.46 17.36
CA PHE A 86 15.58 1.36 18.29
C PHE A 86 16.24 0.04 17.87
N GLY A 87 17.03 0.03 16.79
CA GLY A 87 17.84 -1.12 16.39
C GLY A 87 17.28 -1.92 15.23
N LEU A 88 16.35 -1.36 14.44
CA LEU A 88 15.96 -1.97 13.16
C LEU A 88 17.15 -1.92 12.19
N GLU A 89 17.59 -3.08 11.71
CA GLU A 89 18.51 -3.19 10.58
C GLU A 89 17.70 -3.10 9.29
N VAL A 90 18.04 -2.16 8.40
CA VAL A 90 17.35 -1.97 7.11
C VAL A 90 18.31 -2.23 5.96
N GLN A 91 17.91 -3.10 5.04
CA GLN A 91 18.59 -3.34 3.78
C GLN A 91 17.68 -2.93 2.62
N ASP A 92 18.14 -2.01 1.79
CA ASP A 92 17.40 -1.52 0.60
C ASP A 92 17.57 -2.49 -0.58
N ARG A 93 17.08 -3.73 -0.40
CA ARG A 93 17.15 -4.87 -1.33
C ARG A 93 15.77 -5.50 -1.51
N ASN A 94 15.51 -6.04 -2.71
CA ASN A 94 14.26 -6.76 -2.96
C ASN A 94 14.35 -8.21 -2.51
N VAL A 95 13.30 -8.70 -1.86
CA VAL A 95 13.12 -10.14 -1.63
C VAL A 95 12.56 -10.77 -2.91
N GLU A 96 13.24 -11.78 -3.41
CA GLU A 96 12.86 -12.48 -4.63
C GLU A 96 11.94 -13.67 -4.36
N ARG A 97 12.19 -14.37 -3.25
CA ARG A 97 11.47 -15.58 -2.87
C ARG A 97 11.54 -15.83 -1.37
N VAL A 98 10.53 -16.49 -0.85
CA VAL A 98 10.52 -17.07 0.51
C VAL A 98 10.22 -18.56 0.45
N ASP A 99 10.77 -19.32 1.38
CA ASP A 99 10.43 -20.71 1.60
C ASP A 99 9.90 -20.88 3.03
N LEU A 100 8.64 -21.25 3.14
CA LEU A 100 7.91 -21.40 4.40
C LEU A 100 7.62 -22.86 4.73
N SER A 101 8.18 -23.81 3.97
CA SER A 101 7.89 -25.25 4.12
C SER A 101 8.42 -25.84 5.42
N GLU A 102 9.56 -25.33 5.89
CA GLU A 102 10.24 -25.81 7.11
C GLU A 102 10.75 -24.63 7.94
N ARG A 103 11.04 -24.86 9.20
CA ARG A 103 11.68 -23.88 10.10
C ARG A 103 13.14 -24.25 10.33
N PRO A 104 14.04 -23.23 10.37
CA PRO A 104 13.82 -21.79 10.15
C PRO A 104 13.37 -21.51 8.72
N PHE A 105 12.51 -20.49 8.55
CA PHE A 105 12.09 -20.04 7.24
C PHE A 105 13.26 -19.43 6.47
N LYS A 106 13.17 -19.46 5.12
CA LYS A 106 14.21 -18.93 4.25
C LYS A 106 13.72 -17.75 3.45
N VAL A 107 14.54 -16.71 3.40
CA VAL A 107 14.31 -15.50 2.60
C VAL A 107 15.47 -15.35 1.64
N TYR A 108 15.17 -15.12 0.35
CA TYR A 108 16.18 -15.03 -0.71
C TYR A 108 16.18 -13.63 -1.32
N THR A 109 17.36 -13.06 -1.45
CA THR A 109 17.60 -11.75 -2.05
C THR A 109 18.99 -11.71 -2.69
N GLU A 110 19.07 -11.31 -3.96
CA GLU A 110 20.33 -11.13 -4.71
C GLU A 110 21.29 -12.33 -4.63
N GLY A 111 20.73 -13.55 -4.62
CA GLY A 111 21.51 -14.78 -4.54
C GLY A 111 21.99 -15.17 -3.15
N GLU A 112 21.65 -14.43 -2.11
CA GLU A 112 21.90 -14.76 -0.71
C GLU A 112 20.68 -15.41 -0.05
N GLU A 113 20.90 -16.30 0.92
CA GLU A 113 19.88 -16.92 1.75
C GLU A 113 19.98 -16.41 3.18
N PHE A 114 18.85 -15.98 3.74
CA PHE A 114 18.70 -15.57 5.13
C PHE A 114 17.74 -16.51 5.84
N LEU A 115 18.12 -16.94 7.05
CA LEU A 115 17.31 -17.80 7.91
C LEU A 115 16.58 -16.97 8.96
N THR A 116 15.31 -17.33 9.24
CA THR A 116 14.52 -16.61 10.26
C THR A 116 13.48 -17.50 10.94
N HIS A 117 13.21 -17.20 12.21
CA HIS A 117 12.15 -17.85 12.97
C HIS A 117 10.75 -17.35 12.57
N SER A 118 10.63 -16.09 12.15
CA SER A 118 9.35 -15.48 11.77
C SER A 118 9.52 -14.45 10.65
N ILE A 119 8.47 -14.28 9.84
CA ILE A 119 8.44 -13.30 8.76
C ILE A 119 7.19 -12.41 8.95
N ILE A 120 7.38 -11.10 8.81
CA ILE A 120 6.30 -10.12 8.70
C ILE A 120 6.25 -9.65 7.25
N VAL A 121 5.12 -9.90 6.57
CA VAL A 121 4.89 -9.46 5.19
C VAL A 121 4.13 -8.14 5.22
N SER A 122 4.79 -7.06 4.78
CA SER A 122 4.26 -5.70 4.73
C SER A 122 4.51 -5.05 3.36
N THR A 123 4.37 -5.85 2.30
CA THR A 123 4.70 -5.47 0.92
C THR A 123 3.69 -4.51 0.29
N GLY A 124 2.59 -4.22 0.99
CA GLY A 124 1.55 -3.31 0.51
C GLY A 124 0.77 -3.88 -0.68
N ALA A 125 0.21 -2.97 -1.46
CA ALA A 125 -0.50 -3.28 -2.69
C ALA A 125 -0.27 -2.15 -3.69
N GLU A 126 -0.34 -2.48 -4.97
CA GLU A 126 -0.31 -1.50 -6.05
C GLU A 126 -1.71 -1.31 -6.61
N SER A 127 -2.01 -0.07 -6.97
CA SER A 127 -3.26 0.27 -7.65
C SER A 127 -3.22 -0.19 -9.10
N ILE A 128 -4.31 -0.78 -9.56
CA ILE A 128 -4.48 -1.12 -10.98
C ILE A 128 -5.01 0.11 -11.70
N TRP A 129 -4.16 0.76 -12.45
CA TRP A 129 -4.52 1.90 -13.28
C TRP A 129 -5.31 1.48 -14.52
N LEU A 130 -6.13 2.38 -15.02
CA LEU A 130 -7.01 2.11 -16.15
C LEU A 130 -6.25 2.08 -17.48
N GLY A 131 -5.18 2.87 -17.59
CA GLY A 131 -4.37 3.04 -18.81
C GLY A 131 -5.07 3.86 -19.88
N ALA A 132 -6.01 4.73 -19.48
CA ALA A 132 -6.71 5.61 -20.41
C ALA A 132 -5.83 6.82 -20.79
N GLU A 133 -6.06 7.39 -21.97
CA GLU A 133 -5.35 8.58 -22.44
C GLU A 133 -5.49 9.74 -21.42
N GLY A 134 -4.39 10.40 -21.07
CA GLY A 134 -4.36 11.51 -20.12
C GLY A 134 -4.36 11.08 -18.64
N GLU A 135 -4.30 9.79 -18.33
CA GLU A 135 -4.34 9.31 -16.94
C GLU A 135 -3.08 9.70 -16.16
N GLU A 136 -1.92 9.56 -16.78
CA GLU A 136 -0.64 9.76 -16.11
C GLU A 136 -0.46 11.20 -15.62
N GLU A 137 -0.89 12.17 -16.42
CA GLU A 137 -0.80 13.60 -16.12
C GLU A 137 -1.75 14.04 -15.01
N GLN A 138 -2.82 13.25 -14.77
CA GLN A 138 -3.87 13.59 -13.81
C GLN A 138 -3.77 12.81 -12.50
N LYS A 139 -2.80 11.91 -12.36
CA LYS A 139 -2.54 11.22 -11.09
C LYS A 139 -2.20 12.23 -9.98
N GLY A 140 -2.99 12.21 -8.90
CA GLY A 140 -2.88 13.20 -7.82
C GLY A 140 -3.34 14.62 -8.18
N ARG A 141 -3.92 14.81 -9.38
CA ARG A 141 -4.46 16.08 -9.87
C ARG A 141 -5.92 15.96 -10.33
N GLY A 142 -6.68 15.10 -9.72
CA GLY A 142 -8.07 14.81 -10.06
C GLY A 142 -8.34 13.32 -10.19
N ILE A 143 -7.31 12.49 -10.46
CA ILE A 143 -7.44 11.03 -10.46
C ILE A 143 -6.73 10.46 -9.23
N SER A 144 -7.46 9.70 -8.44
CA SER A 144 -6.99 9.01 -7.24
C SER A 144 -7.40 7.54 -7.25
N THR A 145 -6.67 6.72 -6.50
CA THR A 145 -6.98 5.31 -6.25
C THR A 145 -7.29 5.04 -4.77
N CYS A 146 -7.50 6.10 -3.97
CA CYS A 146 -7.78 6.01 -2.54
C CYS A 146 -8.88 7.00 -2.14
N ALA A 147 -10.11 6.54 -2.09
CA ALA A 147 -11.24 7.38 -1.71
C ALA A 147 -11.13 7.93 -0.28
N THR A 148 -10.61 7.13 0.65
CA THR A 148 -10.44 7.53 2.06
C THR A 148 -9.32 8.54 2.27
N CYS A 149 -8.32 8.55 1.38
CA CYS A 149 -7.22 9.51 1.42
C CYS A 149 -7.67 10.87 0.88
N ASP A 150 -8.28 10.87 -0.29
CA ASP A 150 -8.43 12.07 -1.12
C ASP A 150 -9.87 12.58 -1.20
N GLY A 151 -10.87 11.80 -0.78
CA GLY A 151 -12.28 12.16 -0.91
C GLY A 151 -12.66 13.51 -0.27
N ALA A 152 -11.96 13.89 0.80
CA ALA A 152 -12.20 15.16 1.50
C ALA A 152 -11.85 16.39 0.65
N PHE A 153 -10.95 16.26 -0.35
CA PHE A 153 -10.56 17.36 -1.24
C PHE A 153 -11.61 17.68 -2.30
N PHE A 154 -12.53 16.75 -2.56
CA PHE A 154 -13.54 16.84 -3.63
C PHE A 154 -14.96 17.09 -3.09
N LYS A 155 -15.08 17.99 -2.08
CA LYS A 155 -16.38 18.36 -1.48
C LYS A 155 -17.27 19.07 -2.48
N ASN A 156 -18.52 18.56 -2.60
CA ASN A 156 -19.57 19.06 -3.51
C ASN A 156 -19.26 18.90 -5.00
N GLU A 157 -18.20 18.17 -5.36
CA GLU A 157 -17.90 17.85 -6.76
C GLU A 157 -18.70 16.64 -7.25
N GLU A 158 -18.84 16.51 -8.57
CA GLU A 158 -19.31 15.28 -9.20
C GLU A 158 -18.14 14.34 -9.40
N ILE A 159 -18.19 13.14 -8.81
CA ILE A 159 -17.09 12.17 -8.82
C ILE A 159 -17.45 10.98 -9.70
N LEU A 160 -16.47 10.55 -10.50
CA LEU A 160 -16.54 9.33 -11.29
C LEU A 160 -15.75 8.20 -10.59
N VAL A 161 -16.39 7.08 -10.32
CA VAL A 161 -15.74 5.86 -9.83
C VAL A 161 -15.72 4.82 -10.95
N VAL A 162 -14.55 4.24 -11.21
CA VAL A 162 -14.38 3.24 -12.27
C VAL A 162 -14.09 1.88 -11.65
N GLY A 163 -15.00 0.94 -11.82
CA GLY A 163 -14.80 -0.41 -11.29
C GLY A 163 -16.07 -1.24 -11.21
N GLY A 164 -15.97 -2.45 -10.67
CA GLY A 164 -17.09 -3.37 -10.53
C GLY A 164 -16.85 -4.47 -9.49
N GLY A 165 -15.86 -4.31 -8.61
CA GLY A 165 -15.62 -5.15 -7.44
C GLY A 165 -16.09 -4.48 -6.15
N ASP A 166 -15.92 -5.16 -5.01
CA ASP A 166 -16.29 -4.65 -3.69
C ASP A 166 -15.64 -3.31 -3.39
N SER A 167 -14.35 -3.13 -3.71
CA SER A 167 -13.64 -1.85 -3.51
C SER A 167 -14.33 -0.69 -4.20
N ALA A 168 -14.76 -0.86 -5.47
CA ALA A 168 -15.44 0.20 -6.21
C ALA A 168 -16.81 0.56 -5.58
N MET A 169 -17.55 -0.42 -5.07
CA MET A 169 -18.83 -0.19 -4.38
C MET A 169 -18.63 0.51 -3.04
N GLU A 170 -17.62 0.07 -2.29
CA GLU A 170 -17.26 0.68 -1.01
C GLU A 170 -16.81 2.12 -1.18
N GLU A 171 -15.88 2.37 -2.10
CA GLU A 171 -15.37 3.71 -2.40
C GLU A 171 -16.46 4.65 -2.93
N ALA A 172 -17.31 4.17 -3.84
CA ALA A 172 -18.43 4.95 -4.32
C ALA A 172 -19.38 5.35 -3.18
N THR A 173 -19.69 4.40 -2.28
CA THR A 173 -20.52 4.65 -1.10
C THR A 173 -19.85 5.62 -0.14
N PHE A 174 -18.55 5.47 0.10
CA PHE A 174 -17.79 6.37 0.97
C PHE A 174 -17.78 7.80 0.45
N LEU A 175 -17.52 7.98 -0.86
CA LEU A 175 -17.43 9.28 -1.51
C LEU A 175 -18.74 10.07 -1.49
N THR A 176 -19.90 9.44 -1.32
CA THR A 176 -21.18 10.14 -1.17
C THR A 176 -21.23 11.11 0.03
N ARG A 177 -20.32 10.93 1.00
CA ARG A 177 -20.17 11.83 2.15
C ARG A 177 -19.68 13.21 1.75
N PHE A 178 -18.92 13.29 0.68
CA PHE A 178 -18.28 14.51 0.20
C PHE A 178 -18.90 15.00 -1.11
N ALA A 179 -19.08 14.12 -2.06
CA ALA A 179 -19.56 14.42 -3.40
C ALA A 179 -21.01 14.92 -3.43
N SER A 180 -21.30 15.78 -4.38
CA SER A 180 -22.68 16.13 -4.76
C SER A 180 -23.36 14.96 -5.46
N LYS A 181 -22.61 14.23 -6.29
CA LYS A 181 -23.03 13.05 -7.03
C LYS A 181 -21.84 12.10 -7.27
N VAL A 182 -22.09 10.80 -7.25
CA VAL A 182 -21.12 9.77 -7.63
C VAL A 182 -21.66 8.99 -8.82
N THR A 183 -20.91 8.96 -9.91
CA THR A 183 -21.21 8.11 -11.07
C THR A 183 -20.26 6.92 -11.07
N LEU A 184 -20.78 5.71 -10.86
CA LEU A 184 -20.01 4.49 -10.96
C LEU A 184 -20.13 3.89 -12.36
N VAL A 185 -19.02 3.74 -13.06
CA VAL A 185 -18.99 3.16 -14.40
C VAL A 185 -18.36 1.78 -14.42
N HIS A 186 -19.00 0.87 -15.13
CA HIS A 186 -18.50 -0.48 -15.33
C HIS A 186 -18.67 -0.93 -16.78
N ARG A 187 -17.63 -1.62 -17.30
CA ARG A 187 -17.59 -2.06 -18.71
C ARG A 187 -18.54 -3.19 -19.05
N ARG A 188 -19.10 -3.87 -18.05
CA ARG A 188 -20.02 -5.01 -18.18
C ARG A 188 -21.31 -4.74 -17.40
N ASP A 189 -22.29 -5.61 -17.54
CA ASP A 189 -23.50 -5.65 -16.72
C ASP A 189 -23.38 -6.58 -15.49
N VAL A 190 -22.35 -7.42 -15.47
CA VAL A 190 -22.08 -8.34 -14.37
C VAL A 190 -20.96 -7.77 -13.49
N PHE A 191 -21.27 -7.53 -12.22
CA PHE A 191 -20.34 -7.05 -11.22
C PHE A 191 -19.67 -8.22 -10.50
N ARG A 192 -18.40 -8.03 -10.10
CA ARG A 192 -17.68 -8.98 -9.22
C ARG A 192 -17.90 -8.69 -7.74
N ALA A 193 -18.53 -7.56 -7.44
CA ALA A 193 -18.88 -7.18 -6.09
C ALA A 193 -19.85 -8.19 -5.48
N SER A 194 -19.78 -8.37 -4.16
CA SER A 194 -20.77 -9.12 -3.41
C SER A 194 -22.13 -8.43 -3.54
N GLN A 195 -23.22 -9.22 -3.50
CA GLN A 195 -24.57 -8.69 -3.65
C GLN A 195 -24.86 -7.60 -2.60
N VAL A 196 -24.39 -7.78 -1.39
CA VAL A 196 -24.60 -6.80 -0.29
C VAL A 196 -23.96 -5.45 -0.61
N MET A 197 -22.75 -5.44 -1.17
CA MET A 197 -22.03 -4.22 -1.52
C MET A 197 -22.66 -3.55 -2.75
N TYR A 198 -23.05 -4.34 -3.74
CA TYR A 198 -23.78 -3.85 -4.90
C TYR A 198 -25.10 -3.19 -4.51
N ASP A 199 -25.93 -3.87 -3.69
CA ASP A 199 -27.25 -3.36 -3.27
C ASP A 199 -27.10 -2.06 -2.46
N ARG A 200 -26.06 -1.96 -1.64
CA ARG A 200 -25.77 -0.74 -0.88
C ARG A 200 -25.47 0.44 -1.79
N ALA A 201 -24.65 0.25 -2.82
CA ALA A 201 -24.35 1.28 -3.79
C ALA A 201 -25.55 1.60 -4.69
N ALA A 202 -26.24 0.59 -5.21
CA ALA A 202 -27.35 0.74 -6.14
C ALA A 202 -28.59 1.43 -5.53
N ASN A 203 -28.80 1.28 -4.22
CA ASN A 203 -29.93 1.91 -3.50
C ASN A 203 -29.56 3.27 -2.88
N HIS A 204 -28.39 3.83 -3.19
CA HIS A 204 -27.98 5.11 -2.63
C HIS A 204 -28.35 6.28 -3.56
N ASP A 205 -29.08 7.28 -3.03
CA ASP A 205 -29.66 8.39 -3.79
C ASP A 205 -28.62 9.21 -4.59
N LYS A 206 -27.37 9.27 -4.11
CA LYS A 206 -26.28 10.02 -4.76
C LYS A 206 -25.50 9.19 -5.77
N ILE A 207 -25.73 7.87 -5.89
CA ILE A 207 -24.95 6.99 -6.76
C ILE A 207 -25.77 6.65 -8.01
N GLU A 208 -25.19 6.95 -9.16
CA GLU A 208 -25.69 6.51 -10.47
C GLU A 208 -24.77 5.42 -11.02
N ILE A 209 -25.26 4.21 -11.24
CA ILE A 209 -24.50 3.11 -11.84
C ILE A 209 -24.74 3.09 -13.35
N ARG A 210 -23.66 3.19 -14.12
CA ARG A 210 -23.67 3.12 -15.59
C ARG A 210 -22.87 1.92 -16.06
N THR A 211 -23.56 0.93 -16.61
CA THR A 211 -22.97 -0.26 -17.22
C THR A 211 -22.65 -0.04 -18.70
N PHE A 212 -21.84 -0.95 -19.27
CA PHE A 212 -21.36 -0.89 -20.66
C PHE A 212 -20.68 0.45 -20.99
N ARG A 213 -19.94 0.99 -20.01
CA ARG A 213 -19.16 2.21 -20.15
C ARG A 213 -17.71 1.95 -19.77
N GLN A 214 -16.82 2.54 -20.53
CA GLN A 214 -15.38 2.49 -20.29
C GLN A 214 -14.80 3.89 -20.53
N VAL A 215 -13.98 4.36 -19.61
CA VAL A 215 -13.19 5.57 -19.81
C VAL A 215 -12.07 5.25 -20.79
N THR A 216 -12.00 6.01 -21.87
CA THR A 216 -10.95 5.88 -22.88
C THR A 216 -9.99 7.06 -22.86
N LYS A 217 -10.45 8.19 -22.34
CA LYS A 217 -9.67 9.41 -22.23
C LYS A 217 -10.12 10.22 -21.03
N TRP A 218 -9.16 10.83 -20.34
CA TRP A 218 -9.38 11.83 -19.32
C TRP A 218 -9.27 13.23 -19.92
N LEU A 219 -10.23 14.09 -19.62
CA LEU A 219 -10.29 15.46 -20.13
C LEU A 219 -9.83 16.41 -19.06
N SER A 220 -8.92 17.31 -19.39
CA SER A 220 -8.38 18.31 -18.48
C SER A 220 -8.11 19.63 -19.18
N ASP A 221 -8.10 20.71 -18.41
CA ASP A 221 -7.70 22.06 -18.84
C ASP A 221 -6.76 22.68 -17.78
N GLU A 222 -6.56 23.99 -17.84
CA GLU A 222 -5.71 24.72 -16.89
C GLU A 222 -6.22 24.65 -15.44
N SER A 223 -7.50 24.37 -15.22
CA SER A 223 -8.11 24.21 -13.89
C SER A 223 -7.98 22.79 -13.30
N GLY A 224 -7.57 21.81 -14.10
CA GLY A 224 -7.42 20.40 -13.71
C GLY A 224 -8.31 19.46 -14.52
N LEU A 225 -8.70 18.34 -13.90
CA LEU A 225 -9.56 17.31 -14.52
C LEU A 225 -10.99 17.85 -14.68
N THR A 226 -11.52 17.80 -15.90
CA THR A 226 -12.86 18.33 -16.25
C THR A 226 -13.84 17.24 -16.66
N GLY A 227 -13.37 16.01 -16.92
CA GLY A 227 -14.26 14.92 -17.30
C GLY A 227 -13.56 13.67 -17.86
N ALA A 228 -14.37 12.76 -18.38
CA ALA A 228 -13.91 11.50 -18.99
C ALA A 228 -14.85 11.07 -20.14
#